data_822203148cb382fee83712aad98c53c7
#
_entry.id   822203148cb382fee83712aad98c53c7
#
_cell.length_a   1.000
_cell.length_b   1.000
_cell.length_c   1.000
_cell.angle_alpha   90.00
_cell.angle_beta   90.00
_cell.angle_gamma   90.00
#
_symmetry.space_group_name_H-M   'P 1'
#
loop_
_entity.id
_entity.type
_entity.pdbx_description
1 polymer ?
#
loop_
_entity_poly.entity_id
_entity_poly.type
_entity_poly.pdbx_seq_one_letter_code
_entity_poly.pdbx_strand_id
1 'polypeptide(L)'
;YGLGDTACNVVYGMIGSLLTIFYTDYVGISAAAIGVIMLISRIFDGCSDVIMGFVVNKTHSKYGQSRPWILWMAIPYAVSAVLLFTVPHTATNIQLIYIFVTYNFTATVCYTALNLPYGSLSAMMTRSSRERDMLSIVRMALSPIGRIMAVTFTTPLVKLFGDDQAAWVKTMAIWAVLALLMLITCFKNCEEKVKIKVVKKEKIPVGKTFSALLKNQYFWAVLILWM
;
A
#
# COMPACT_ATOMS: atom_id res chain seq x y z
N TYR A 1 -15.30 -6.03 -1.48
CA TYR A 1 -14.38 -5.39 -0.56
C TYR A 1 -13.06 -6.15 -0.53
N GLY A 2 -12.96 -7.41 -0.15
CA GLY A 2 -11.71 -8.16 -0.05
C GLY A 2 -10.74 -8.05 -1.23
N LEU A 3 -11.24 -7.94 -2.47
CA LEU A 3 -10.42 -7.76 -3.67
C LEU A 3 -9.50 -6.52 -3.63
N GLY A 4 -9.90 -5.45 -2.94
CA GLY A 4 -9.06 -4.26 -2.80
C GLY A 4 -7.78 -4.55 -2.02
N ASP A 5 -7.89 -5.31 -0.92
CA ASP A 5 -6.71 -5.71 -0.14
C ASP A 5 -5.86 -6.74 -0.87
N THR A 6 -6.50 -7.66 -1.61
CA THR A 6 -5.80 -8.59 -2.50
C THR A 6 -4.95 -7.84 -3.52
N ALA A 7 -5.50 -6.82 -4.18
CA ALA A 7 -4.77 -5.98 -5.13
C ALA A 7 -3.56 -5.27 -4.50
N CYS A 8 -3.74 -4.71 -3.30
CA CYS A 8 -2.65 -4.12 -2.55
C CYS A 8 -1.55 -5.14 -2.21
N ASN A 9 -1.96 -6.35 -1.78
CA ASN A 9 -1.02 -7.39 -1.37
C ASN A 9 -0.34 -8.12 -2.52
N VAL A 10 -0.91 -8.13 -3.72
CA VAL A 10 -0.21 -8.56 -4.95
C VAL A 10 1.06 -7.74 -5.15
N VAL A 11 0.96 -6.43 -5.17
CA VAL A 11 2.11 -5.53 -5.36
C VAL A 11 3.02 -5.50 -4.13
N TYR A 12 2.45 -5.37 -2.93
CA TYR A 12 3.22 -5.30 -1.69
C TYR A 12 3.95 -6.63 -1.37
N GLY A 13 3.36 -7.75 -1.75
CA GLY A 13 3.99 -9.07 -1.67
C GLY A 13 5.22 -9.19 -2.56
N MET A 14 5.18 -8.61 -3.76
CA MET A 14 6.32 -8.52 -4.66
C MET A 14 7.44 -7.67 -4.06
N ILE A 15 7.09 -6.50 -3.50
CA ILE A 15 8.04 -5.61 -2.82
C ILE A 15 8.72 -6.34 -1.65
N GLY A 16 7.96 -6.98 -0.78
CA GLY A 16 8.49 -7.61 0.43
C GLY A 16 9.25 -8.91 0.21
N SER A 17 9.01 -9.62 -0.90
CA SER A 17 9.57 -10.97 -1.11
C SER A 17 10.56 -11.03 -2.27
N LEU A 18 10.35 -10.31 -3.35
CA LEU A 18 11.10 -10.47 -4.60
C LEU A 18 11.94 -9.26 -4.98
N LEU A 19 11.62 -8.07 -4.46
CA LEU A 19 12.30 -6.84 -4.84
C LEU A 19 13.79 -6.85 -4.49
N THR A 20 14.15 -7.37 -3.31
CA THR A 20 15.55 -7.52 -2.90
C THR A 20 16.30 -8.44 -3.84
N ILE A 21 15.73 -9.58 -4.20
CA ILE A 21 16.32 -10.54 -5.15
C ILE A 21 16.52 -9.86 -6.51
N PHE A 22 15.53 -9.14 -7.00
CA PHE A 22 15.65 -8.41 -8.26
C PHE A 22 16.80 -7.39 -8.23
N TYR A 23 16.91 -6.59 -7.16
CA TYR A 23 17.96 -5.57 -7.06
C TYR A 23 19.36 -6.17 -6.89
N THR A 24 19.49 -7.32 -6.20
CA THR A 24 20.79 -7.98 -6.01
C THR A 24 21.23 -8.75 -7.24
N ASP A 25 20.37 -9.57 -7.81
CA ASP A 25 20.73 -10.57 -8.79
C ASP A 25 20.66 -10.02 -10.23
N TYR A 26 19.76 -9.11 -10.52
CA TYR A 26 19.55 -8.55 -11.86
C TYR A 26 20.11 -7.14 -12.04
N VAL A 27 20.11 -6.31 -10.98
CA VAL A 27 20.66 -4.95 -11.03
C VAL A 27 22.09 -4.89 -10.51
N GLY A 28 22.48 -5.82 -9.63
CA GLY A 28 23.85 -5.93 -9.08
C GLY A 28 24.14 -4.99 -7.91
N ILE A 29 23.13 -4.56 -7.18
CA ILE A 29 23.27 -3.69 -6.01
C ILE A 29 23.43 -4.52 -4.76
N SER A 30 24.30 -4.10 -3.84
CA SER A 30 24.53 -4.83 -2.61
C SER A 30 23.29 -4.87 -1.72
N ALA A 31 22.98 -6.05 -1.15
CA ALA A 31 21.85 -6.23 -0.23
C ALA A 31 21.92 -5.29 0.98
N ALA A 32 23.12 -4.94 1.44
CA ALA A 32 23.33 -3.97 2.53
C ALA A 32 22.81 -2.58 2.17
N ALA A 33 23.10 -2.07 0.96
CA ALA A 33 22.61 -0.77 0.50
C ALA A 33 21.07 -0.76 0.39
N ILE A 34 20.49 -1.84 -0.12
CA ILE A 34 19.02 -2.01 -0.21
C ILE A 34 18.41 -2.03 1.19
N GLY A 35 19.01 -2.76 2.13
CA GLY A 35 18.56 -2.81 3.52
C GLY A 35 18.55 -1.43 4.19
N VAL A 36 19.58 -0.63 3.96
CA VAL A 36 19.64 0.76 4.48
C VAL A 36 18.53 1.62 3.88
N ILE A 37 18.28 1.52 2.56
CA ILE A 37 17.19 2.24 1.89
C ILE A 37 15.85 1.85 2.52
N MET A 38 15.58 0.56 2.67
CA MET A 38 14.33 0.07 3.26
C MET A 38 14.16 0.53 4.71
N LEU A 39 15.23 0.54 5.49
CA LEU A 39 15.21 0.98 6.89
C LEU A 39 14.88 2.47 7.02
N ILE A 40 15.53 3.31 6.21
CA ILE A 40 15.24 4.75 6.18
C ILE A 40 13.80 4.99 5.74
N SER A 41 13.33 4.25 4.75
CA SER A 41 11.95 4.36 4.24
C SER A 41 10.89 4.05 5.29
N ARG A 42 11.16 3.18 6.28
CA ARG A 42 10.24 2.93 7.40
C ARG A 42 9.93 4.18 8.23
N ILE A 43 10.89 5.09 8.35
CA ILE A 43 10.66 6.37 9.06
C ILE A 43 9.69 7.24 8.25
N PHE A 44 9.87 7.28 6.93
CA PHE A 44 8.97 8.02 6.03
C PHE A 44 7.56 7.42 6.01
N ASP A 45 7.43 6.07 6.09
CA ASP A 45 6.14 5.40 6.17
C ASP A 45 5.34 5.89 7.38
N GLY A 46 5.93 5.90 8.57
CA GLY A 46 5.26 6.39 9.78
C GLY A 46 4.81 7.85 9.69
N CYS A 47 5.64 8.73 9.10
CA CYS A 47 5.26 10.12 8.87
C CYS A 47 4.11 10.25 7.85
N SER A 48 4.18 9.47 6.77
CA SER A 48 3.17 9.46 5.71
C SER A 48 1.80 9.00 6.22
N ASP A 49 1.76 7.97 7.07
CA ASP A 49 0.51 7.46 7.65
C ASP A 49 -0.21 8.54 8.46
N VAL A 50 0.52 9.31 9.27
CA VAL A 50 -0.05 10.41 10.05
C VAL A 50 -0.60 11.51 9.13
N ILE A 51 0.20 11.94 8.15
CA ILE A 51 -0.20 12.97 7.18
C ILE A 51 -1.44 12.52 6.42
N MET A 52 -1.43 11.29 5.92
CA MET A 52 -2.53 10.74 5.13
C MET A 52 -3.82 10.60 5.96
N GLY A 53 -3.73 10.25 7.25
CA GLY A 53 -4.86 10.25 8.16
C GLY A 53 -5.55 11.61 8.25
N PHE A 54 -4.79 12.71 8.31
CA PHE A 54 -5.35 14.06 8.26
C PHE A 54 -5.96 14.42 6.90
N VAL A 55 -5.30 14.03 5.82
CA VAL A 55 -5.75 14.31 4.44
C VAL A 55 -7.06 13.59 4.16
N VAL A 56 -7.18 12.31 4.50
CA VAL A 56 -8.43 11.54 4.34
C VAL A 56 -9.57 12.16 5.15
N ASN A 57 -9.30 12.54 6.40
CA ASN A 57 -10.33 13.17 7.25
C ASN A 57 -10.85 14.52 6.70
N LYS A 58 -10.05 15.23 5.92
CA LYS A 58 -10.45 16.49 5.25
C LYS A 58 -11.05 16.28 3.87
N THR A 59 -10.97 15.06 3.34
CA THR A 59 -11.47 14.77 1.99
C THR A 59 -12.99 14.73 1.99
N HIS A 60 -13.58 15.55 1.13
CA HIS A 60 -15.03 15.57 0.88
C HIS A 60 -15.24 15.46 -0.63
N SER A 61 -15.83 14.36 -1.08
CA SER A 61 -16.09 14.09 -2.49
C SER A 61 -17.55 13.61 -2.66
N LYS A 62 -18.05 13.71 -3.90
CA LYS A 62 -19.34 13.12 -4.28
C LYS A 62 -19.41 11.61 -4.08
N TYR A 63 -18.25 10.95 -4.04
CA TYR A 63 -18.14 9.48 -3.84
C TYR A 63 -17.94 9.09 -2.36
N GLY A 64 -17.85 10.06 -1.45
CA GLY A 64 -17.57 9.85 -0.05
C GLY A 64 -16.21 10.39 0.39
N GLN A 65 -15.71 9.91 1.52
CA GLN A 65 -14.45 10.33 2.14
C GLN A 65 -13.28 9.42 1.78
N SER A 66 -13.45 8.11 1.85
CA SER A 66 -12.42 7.09 1.65
C SER A 66 -12.42 6.50 0.24
N ARG A 67 -13.61 6.27 -0.32
CA ARG A 67 -13.79 5.65 -1.64
C ARG A 67 -13.06 6.35 -2.79
N PRO A 68 -13.04 7.70 -2.90
CA PRO A 68 -12.36 8.37 -4.01
C PRO A 68 -10.86 8.10 -4.06
N TRP A 69 -10.22 7.86 -2.90
CA TRP A 69 -8.79 7.55 -2.82
C TRP A 69 -8.42 6.23 -3.51
N ILE A 70 -9.33 5.23 -3.46
CA ILE A 70 -9.13 3.97 -4.17
C ILE A 70 -9.04 4.22 -5.67
N LEU A 71 -9.89 5.07 -6.23
CA LEU A 71 -9.89 5.40 -7.65
C LEU A 71 -8.69 6.27 -8.03
N TRP A 72 -8.39 7.31 -7.24
CA TRP A 72 -7.31 8.25 -7.55
C TRP A 72 -5.94 7.59 -7.46
N MET A 73 -5.75 6.67 -6.51
CA MET A 73 -4.47 5.98 -6.32
C MET A 73 -4.32 4.70 -7.13
N ALA A 74 -5.39 4.18 -7.74
CA ALA A 74 -5.33 2.94 -8.51
C ALA A 74 -4.29 3.00 -9.64
N ILE A 75 -4.31 4.08 -10.45
CA ILE A 75 -3.38 4.26 -11.56
C ILE A 75 -1.97 4.61 -11.07
N PRO A 76 -1.75 5.61 -10.20
CA PRO A 76 -0.43 5.89 -9.64
C PRO A 76 0.22 4.67 -8.99
N TYR A 77 -0.54 3.86 -8.25
CA TYR A 77 -0.05 2.65 -7.61
C TYR A 77 0.38 1.58 -8.62
N ALA A 78 -0.42 1.34 -9.65
CA ALA A 78 -0.08 0.40 -10.71
C ALA A 78 1.18 0.84 -11.49
N VAL A 79 1.28 2.12 -11.83
CA VAL A 79 2.45 2.68 -12.55
C VAL A 79 3.69 2.63 -11.65
N SER A 80 3.58 3.05 -10.38
CA SER A 80 4.72 3.03 -9.46
C SER A 80 5.26 1.62 -9.22
N ALA A 81 4.38 0.61 -9.19
CA ALA A 81 4.77 -0.79 -9.08
C ALA A 81 5.66 -1.26 -10.26
N VAL A 82 5.37 -0.81 -11.47
CA VAL A 82 6.20 -1.11 -12.65
C VAL A 82 7.53 -0.35 -12.59
N LEU A 83 7.50 0.91 -12.14
CA LEU A 83 8.71 1.74 -12.02
C LEU A 83 9.75 1.14 -11.06
N LEU A 84 9.33 0.42 -10.01
CA LEU A 84 10.25 -0.28 -9.09
C LEU A 84 11.18 -1.26 -9.81
N PHE A 85 10.71 -1.88 -10.87
CA PHE A 85 11.47 -2.88 -11.65
C PHE A 85 12.12 -2.28 -12.90
N THR A 86 11.91 -0.99 -13.19
CA THR A 86 12.47 -0.30 -14.36
C THR A 86 13.71 0.50 -13.93
N VAL A 87 14.73 -0.16 -13.41
CA VAL A 87 15.97 0.51 -12.97
C VAL A 87 16.84 0.83 -14.17
N PRO A 88 17.27 2.10 -14.37
CA PRO A 88 18.12 2.48 -15.50
C PRO A 88 19.53 1.90 -15.35
N HIS A 89 20.15 1.49 -16.47
CA HIS A 89 21.55 1.04 -16.53
C HIS A 89 22.50 2.24 -16.51
N THR A 90 22.77 2.76 -15.30
CA THR A 90 23.59 3.96 -15.08
C THR A 90 24.57 3.73 -13.94
N ALA A 91 25.31 4.77 -13.53
CA ALA A 91 26.20 4.71 -12.38
C ALA A 91 25.44 4.29 -11.10
N THR A 92 26.07 3.46 -10.26
CA THR A 92 25.48 2.88 -9.04
C THR A 92 24.82 3.92 -8.13
N ASN A 93 25.41 5.09 -7.99
CA ASN A 93 24.84 6.16 -7.16
C ASN A 93 23.49 6.66 -7.70
N ILE A 94 23.36 6.76 -9.02
CA ILE A 94 22.09 7.17 -9.67
C ILE A 94 21.04 6.07 -9.51
N GLN A 95 21.44 4.82 -9.62
CA GLN A 95 20.56 3.67 -9.37
C GLN A 95 20.03 3.67 -7.93
N LEU A 96 20.88 3.90 -6.93
CA LEU A 96 20.48 3.98 -5.51
C LEU A 96 19.48 5.11 -5.26
N ILE A 97 19.71 6.29 -5.84
CA ILE A 97 18.77 7.42 -5.75
C ILE A 97 17.44 7.06 -6.42
N TYR A 98 17.47 6.44 -7.60
CA TYR A 98 16.27 6.01 -8.30
C TYR A 98 15.47 5.01 -7.48
N ILE A 99 16.12 3.99 -6.93
CA ILE A 99 15.50 2.97 -6.07
C ILE A 99 14.90 3.62 -4.83
N PHE A 100 15.62 4.51 -4.17
CA PHE A 100 15.11 5.22 -3.01
C PHE A 100 13.85 6.02 -3.32
N VAL A 101 13.85 6.78 -4.41
CA VAL A 101 12.71 7.60 -4.83
C VAL A 101 11.51 6.74 -5.23
N THR A 102 11.72 5.73 -6.08
CA THR A 102 10.63 4.86 -6.56
C THR A 102 10.05 3.99 -5.46
N TYR A 103 10.90 3.48 -4.55
CA TYR A 103 10.45 2.71 -3.39
C TYR A 103 9.57 3.55 -2.47
N ASN A 104 10.03 4.74 -2.06
CA ASN A 104 9.25 5.63 -1.21
C ASN A 104 7.98 6.12 -1.91
N PHE A 105 8.04 6.41 -3.21
CA PHE A 105 6.85 6.79 -3.96
C PHE A 105 5.80 5.67 -3.97
N THR A 106 6.22 4.43 -4.17
CA THR A 106 5.30 3.27 -4.19
C THR A 106 4.81 2.89 -2.79
N ALA A 107 5.73 2.65 -1.86
CA ALA A 107 5.40 2.14 -0.52
C ALA A 107 4.85 3.24 0.38
N THR A 108 5.53 4.39 0.47
CA THR A 108 5.20 5.44 1.42
C THR A 108 4.06 6.35 0.92
N VAL A 109 4.04 6.68 -0.38
CA VAL A 109 3.01 7.61 -0.91
C VAL A 109 1.80 6.84 -1.45
N CYS A 110 1.99 6.03 -2.50
CA CYS A 110 0.87 5.39 -3.20
C CYS A 110 0.17 4.34 -2.35
N TYR A 111 0.94 3.46 -1.68
CA TYR A 111 0.37 2.41 -0.85
C TYR A 111 -0.35 2.98 0.38
N THR A 112 0.25 3.91 1.11
CA THR A 112 -0.39 4.55 2.27
C THR A 112 -1.65 5.32 1.86
N ALA A 113 -1.60 6.07 0.75
CA ALA A 113 -2.75 6.83 0.25
C ALA A 113 -3.89 5.93 -0.27
N LEU A 114 -3.61 4.67 -0.60
CA LEU A 114 -4.58 3.68 -0.99
C LEU A 114 -5.09 2.86 0.21
N ASN A 115 -4.17 2.30 1.00
CA ASN A 115 -4.49 1.30 2.03
C ASN A 115 -5.17 1.90 3.26
N LEU A 116 -4.77 3.11 3.68
CA LEU A 116 -5.33 3.75 4.87
C LEU A 116 -6.81 4.16 4.68
N PRO A 117 -7.22 4.84 3.58
CA PRO A 117 -8.64 5.07 3.31
C PRO A 117 -9.42 3.77 3.08
N TYR A 118 -8.80 2.79 2.39
CA TYR A 118 -9.41 1.47 2.19
C TYR A 118 -9.72 0.77 3.53
N GLY A 119 -8.80 0.82 4.49
CA GLY A 119 -9.04 0.27 5.83
C GLY A 119 -10.23 0.90 6.54
N SER A 120 -10.41 2.23 6.41
CA SER A 120 -11.53 2.96 7.01
C SER A 120 -12.86 2.76 6.27
N LEU A 121 -12.83 2.32 5.02
CA LEU A 121 -14.02 2.14 4.18
C LEU A 121 -15.02 1.13 4.78
N SER A 122 -14.55 0.07 5.44
CA SER A 122 -15.43 -0.93 6.08
C SER A 122 -16.38 -0.30 7.12
N ALA A 123 -15.90 0.66 7.89
CA ALA A 123 -16.72 1.38 8.86
C ALA A 123 -17.74 2.34 8.21
N MET A 124 -17.47 2.77 6.98
CA MET A 124 -18.36 3.65 6.21
C MET A 124 -19.37 2.87 5.34
N MET A 125 -19.15 1.59 5.10
CA MET A 125 -20.06 0.74 4.34
C MET A 125 -21.27 0.31 5.16
N THR A 126 -21.08 0.01 6.46
CA THR A 126 -22.17 -0.48 7.32
C THR A 126 -22.04 -0.04 8.77
N ARG A 127 -23.19 0.11 9.45
CA ARG A 127 -23.27 0.36 10.89
C ARG A 127 -23.26 -0.92 11.73
N SER A 128 -23.59 -2.06 11.13
CA SER A 128 -23.63 -3.36 11.80
C SER A 128 -22.21 -3.85 12.11
N SER A 129 -21.93 -4.15 13.38
CA SER A 129 -20.65 -4.73 13.79
C SER A 129 -20.42 -6.08 13.12
N ARG A 130 -21.45 -6.94 13.09
CA ARG A 130 -21.39 -8.26 12.46
C ARG A 130 -21.01 -8.21 10.99
N GLU A 131 -21.56 -7.25 10.21
CA GLU A 131 -21.21 -7.11 8.81
C GLU A 131 -19.77 -6.60 8.64
N ARG A 132 -19.29 -5.71 9.51
CA ARG A 132 -17.88 -5.28 9.51
C ARG A 132 -16.93 -6.41 9.83
N ASP A 133 -17.29 -7.28 10.77
CA ASP A 133 -16.52 -8.46 11.10
C ASP A 133 -16.42 -9.42 9.92
N MET A 134 -17.54 -9.66 9.22
CA MET A 134 -17.55 -10.46 7.99
C MET A 134 -16.69 -9.85 6.88
N LEU A 135 -16.75 -8.53 6.67
CA LEU A 135 -15.88 -7.84 5.72
C LEU A 135 -14.39 -8.00 6.07
N SER A 136 -14.07 -7.93 7.36
CA SER A 136 -12.71 -8.10 7.85
C SER A 136 -12.22 -9.55 7.68
N ILE A 137 -13.06 -10.55 7.98
CA ILE A 137 -12.73 -11.97 7.77
C ILE A 137 -12.43 -12.25 6.29
N VAL A 138 -13.31 -11.81 5.39
CA VAL A 138 -13.12 -12.01 3.95
C VAL A 138 -11.86 -11.29 3.46
N ARG A 139 -11.59 -10.09 3.94
CA ARG A 139 -10.37 -9.35 3.66
C ARG A 139 -9.13 -10.12 4.09
N MET A 140 -9.09 -10.58 5.35
CA MET A 140 -7.96 -11.32 5.92
C MET A 140 -7.74 -12.67 5.24
N ALA A 141 -8.79 -13.32 4.74
CA ALA A 141 -8.68 -14.57 4.00
C ALA A 141 -8.14 -14.37 2.57
N LEU A 142 -8.58 -13.33 1.86
CA LEU A 142 -8.20 -13.09 0.47
C LEU A 142 -6.83 -12.42 0.32
N SER A 143 -6.41 -11.63 1.29
CA SER A 143 -5.16 -10.87 1.26
C SER A 143 -3.92 -11.78 1.10
N PRO A 144 -3.71 -12.83 1.93
CA PRO A 144 -2.59 -13.75 1.76
C PRO A 144 -2.63 -14.52 0.42
N ILE A 145 -3.81 -14.84 -0.08
CA ILE A 145 -3.96 -15.54 -1.36
C ILE A 145 -3.37 -14.71 -2.49
N GLY A 146 -3.68 -13.42 -2.54
CA GLY A 146 -3.10 -12.50 -3.53
C GLY A 146 -1.58 -12.43 -3.46
N ARG A 147 -1.03 -12.35 -2.25
CA ARG A 147 0.41 -12.34 -2.02
C ARG A 147 1.08 -13.65 -2.47
N ILE A 148 0.53 -14.81 -2.06
CA ILE A 148 1.06 -16.12 -2.42
C ILE A 148 1.02 -16.31 -3.93
N MET A 149 -0.09 -15.99 -4.59
CA MET A 149 -0.22 -16.05 -6.04
C MET A 149 0.86 -15.21 -6.73
N ALA A 150 1.00 -13.94 -6.34
CA ALA A 150 1.98 -13.04 -6.94
C ALA A 150 3.41 -13.60 -6.79
N VAL A 151 3.82 -13.98 -5.59
CA VAL A 151 5.18 -14.48 -5.33
C VAL A 151 5.44 -15.81 -6.04
N THR A 152 4.47 -16.74 -6.02
CA THR A 152 4.65 -18.08 -6.63
C THR A 152 4.71 -18.01 -8.14
N PHE A 153 3.84 -17.24 -8.79
CA PHE A 153 3.77 -17.21 -10.26
C PHE A 153 4.76 -16.24 -10.90
N THR A 154 5.33 -15.30 -10.17
CA THR A 154 6.28 -14.33 -10.73
C THR A 154 7.54 -14.99 -11.26
N THR A 155 8.19 -15.84 -10.48
CA THR A 155 9.44 -16.50 -10.91
C THR A 155 9.27 -17.34 -12.18
N PRO A 156 8.24 -18.21 -12.32
CA PRO A 156 7.95 -18.90 -13.57
C PRO A 156 7.69 -17.95 -14.75
N LEU A 157 6.94 -16.86 -14.54
CA LEU A 157 6.66 -15.90 -15.60
C LEU A 157 7.91 -15.15 -16.07
N VAL A 158 8.80 -14.77 -15.14
CA VAL A 158 10.06 -14.11 -15.48
C VAL A 158 10.92 -15.03 -16.33
N LYS A 159 11.05 -16.31 -15.96
CA LYS A 159 11.79 -17.31 -16.75
C LYS A 159 11.19 -17.52 -18.14
N LEU A 160 9.88 -17.50 -18.25
CA LEU A 160 9.17 -17.64 -19.53
C LEU A 160 9.41 -16.44 -20.45
N PHE A 161 9.62 -15.24 -19.92
CA PHE A 161 9.84 -14.01 -20.68
C PHE A 161 11.33 -13.72 -20.98
N GLY A 162 12.27 -14.57 -20.55
CA GLY A 162 13.68 -14.48 -20.93
C GLY A 162 14.67 -14.30 -19.79
N ASP A 163 14.18 -14.28 -18.53
CA ASP A 163 15.00 -14.23 -17.29
C ASP A 163 15.97 -13.02 -17.25
N ASP A 164 15.51 -11.87 -17.74
CA ASP A 164 16.24 -10.61 -17.77
C ASP A 164 15.46 -9.52 -17.03
N GLN A 165 16.05 -8.34 -16.89
CA GLN A 165 15.37 -7.19 -16.29
C GLN A 165 14.07 -6.82 -17.04
N ALA A 166 14.05 -6.93 -18.36
CA ALA A 166 12.86 -6.65 -19.17
C ALA A 166 11.74 -7.66 -18.87
N ALA A 167 12.08 -8.92 -18.58
CA ALA A 167 11.13 -9.94 -18.15
C ALA A 167 10.46 -9.59 -16.81
N TRP A 168 11.23 -9.05 -15.87
CA TRP A 168 10.67 -8.55 -14.60
C TRP A 168 9.69 -7.39 -14.81
N VAL A 169 10.05 -6.42 -15.66
CA VAL A 169 9.16 -5.29 -15.99
C VAL A 169 7.87 -5.77 -16.63
N LYS A 170 7.93 -6.70 -17.60
CA LYS A 170 6.75 -7.28 -18.26
C LYS A 170 5.86 -8.02 -17.27
N THR A 171 6.46 -8.85 -16.43
CA THR A 171 5.75 -9.60 -15.40
C THR A 171 5.06 -8.66 -14.39
N MET A 172 5.78 -7.62 -13.96
CA MET A 172 5.21 -6.64 -13.06
C MET A 172 4.09 -5.81 -13.70
N ALA A 173 4.18 -5.53 -15.00
CA ALA A 173 3.09 -4.87 -15.73
C ALA A 173 1.81 -5.72 -15.75
N ILE A 174 1.93 -7.04 -15.90
CA ILE A 174 0.78 -7.96 -15.82
C ILE A 174 0.13 -7.89 -14.44
N TRP A 175 0.93 -7.98 -13.37
CA TRP A 175 0.43 -7.88 -12.00
C TRP A 175 -0.17 -6.50 -11.69
N ALA A 176 0.43 -5.43 -12.20
CA ALA A 176 -0.08 -4.07 -12.04
C ALA A 176 -1.44 -3.88 -12.71
N VAL A 177 -1.62 -4.41 -13.93
CA VAL A 177 -2.92 -4.41 -14.63
C VAL A 177 -3.96 -5.21 -13.85
N LEU A 178 -3.60 -6.39 -13.35
CA LEU A 178 -4.50 -7.21 -12.54
C LEU A 178 -4.93 -6.47 -11.25
N ALA A 179 -3.97 -5.88 -10.55
CA ALA A 179 -4.23 -5.09 -9.34
C ALA A 179 -5.14 -3.88 -9.65
N LEU A 180 -4.89 -3.18 -10.77
CA LEU A 180 -5.72 -2.07 -11.23
C LEU A 180 -7.17 -2.49 -11.48
N LEU A 181 -7.38 -3.62 -12.18
CA LEU A 181 -8.72 -4.16 -12.42
C LEU A 181 -9.44 -4.54 -11.12
N MET A 182 -8.73 -5.14 -10.16
CA MET A 182 -9.26 -5.46 -8.84
C MET A 182 -9.66 -4.20 -8.05
N LEU A 183 -8.83 -3.14 -8.09
CA LEU A 183 -9.12 -1.86 -7.43
C LEU A 183 -10.32 -1.14 -8.03
N ILE A 184 -10.43 -1.13 -9.37
CA ILE A 184 -11.59 -0.57 -10.07
C ILE A 184 -12.86 -1.35 -9.72
N THR A 185 -12.78 -2.67 -9.67
CA THR A 185 -13.91 -3.52 -9.27
C THR A 185 -14.30 -3.26 -7.81
N CYS A 186 -13.32 -3.11 -6.92
CA CYS A 186 -13.56 -2.73 -5.53
C CYS A 186 -14.26 -1.35 -5.44
N PHE A 187 -13.76 -0.34 -6.17
CA PHE A 187 -14.37 0.98 -6.21
C PHE A 187 -15.82 0.95 -6.69
N LYS A 188 -16.13 0.17 -7.74
CA LYS A 188 -17.50 0.08 -8.29
C LYS A 188 -18.49 -0.57 -7.31
N ASN A 189 -18.05 -1.60 -6.60
CA ASN A 189 -18.96 -2.42 -5.77
C ASN A 189 -18.98 -2.02 -4.29
N CYS A 190 -18.03 -1.20 -3.81
CA CYS A 190 -18.00 -0.76 -2.42
C CYS A 190 -18.50 0.68 -2.32
N GLU A 191 -19.69 0.85 -1.73
CA GLU A 191 -20.30 2.18 -1.56
C GLU A 191 -20.29 2.61 -0.10
N GLU A 192 -19.98 3.89 0.15
CA GLU A 192 -20.13 4.49 1.47
C GLU A 192 -21.61 4.80 1.74
N LYS A 193 -22.25 3.98 2.58
CA LYS A 193 -23.68 4.12 2.95
C LYS A 193 -23.84 4.92 4.24
N VAL A 194 -22.82 4.90 5.10
CA VAL A 194 -22.84 5.59 6.40
C VAL A 194 -22.28 6.99 6.25
N LYS A 195 -23.16 7.99 6.15
CA LYS A 195 -22.76 9.38 6.25
C LYS A 195 -22.42 9.69 7.70
N ILE A 196 -21.17 9.88 8.02
CA ILE A 196 -20.73 10.38 9.31
C ILE A 196 -21.16 11.86 9.35
N LYS A 197 -22.19 12.20 10.15
CA LYS A 197 -22.50 13.60 10.42
C LYS A 197 -21.25 14.19 11.07
N VAL A 198 -20.61 15.11 10.39
CA VAL A 198 -19.52 15.89 10.96
C VAL A 198 -20.14 16.73 12.07
N VAL A 199 -20.17 16.19 13.29
CA VAL A 199 -20.36 17.02 14.47
C VAL A 199 -19.23 18.03 14.41
N LYS A 200 -19.53 19.33 14.48
CA LYS A 200 -18.52 20.40 14.55
C LYS A 200 -17.53 20.00 15.66
N LYS A 201 -16.44 19.34 15.27
CA LYS A 201 -15.38 19.00 16.21
C LYS A 201 -14.73 20.32 16.58
N GLU A 202 -14.76 20.65 17.87
CA GLU A 202 -13.83 21.63 18.40
C GLU A 202 -12.44 21.31 17.86
N LYS A 203 -11.75 22.31 17.36
CA LYS A 203 -10.40 22.17 16.82
C LYS A 203 -9.47 21.80 17.97
N ILE A 204 -9.40 20.52 18.31
CA ILE A 204 -8.43 20.03 19.28
C ILE A 204 -7.04 20.19 18.65
N PRO A 205 -6.14 20.98 19.26
CA PRO A 205 -4.80 21.17 18.71
C PRO A 205 -4.08 19.81 18.65
N VAL A 206 -3.41 19.54 17.54
CA VAL A 206 -2.73 18.27 17.24
C VAL A 206 -1.82 17.82 18.38
N GLY A 207 -1.13 18.76 19.05
CA GLY A 207 -0.27 18.48 20.20
C GLY A 207 -1.01 17.88 21.42
N LYS A 208 -2.26 18.28 21.68
CA LYS A 208 -3.06 17.69 22.76
C LYS A 208 -3.49 16.27 22.42
N THR A 209 -3.83 16.01 21.15
CA THR A 209 -4.18 14.67 20.67
C THR A 209 -2.98 13.74 20.77
N PHE A 210 -1.79 14.18 20.37
CA PHE A 210 -0.56 13.40 20.46
C PHE A 210 -0.17 13.11 21.92
N SER A 211 -0.25 14.11 22.79
CA SER A 211 -0.01 13.95 24.23
C SER A 211 -1.00 12.96 24.89
N ALA A 212 -2.27 13.00 24.49
CA ALA A 212 -3.27 12.04 24.99
C ALA A 212 -3.00 10.61 24.51
N LEU A 213 -2.50 10.47 23.29
CA LEU A 213 -2.13 9.18 22.69
C LEU A 213 -0.94 8.57 23.43
N LEU A 214 0.11 9.35 23.71
CA LEU A 214 1.28 8.90 24.45
C LEU A 214 0.97 8.55 25.93
N LYS A 215 -0.06 9.14 26.53
CA LYS A 215 -0.51 8.82 27.88
C LYS A 215 -1.38 7.55 27.95
N ASN A 216 -1.85 7.05 26.80
CA ASN A 216 -2.73 5.89 26.74
C ASN A 216 -1.92 4.59 26.84
N GLN A 217 -2.08 3.86 27.95
CA GLN A 217 -1.39 2.57 28.16
C GLN A 217 -1.75 1.51 27.11
N TYR A 218 -2.97 1.54 26.55
CA TYR A 218 -3.38 0.62 25.49
C TYR A 218 -2.65 0.89 24.17
N PHE A 219 -2.29 2.14 23.91
CA PHE A 219 -1.47 2.49 22.74
C PHE A 219 -0.11 1.79 22.81
N TRP A 220 0.55 1.83 23.97
CA TRP A 220 1.85 1.18 24.18
C TRP A 220 1.74 -0.34 24.13
N ALA A 221 0.68 -0.92 24.68
CA ALA A 221 0.44 -2.36 24.62
C ALA A 221 0.29 -2.86 23.17
N VAL A 222 -0.48 -2.15 22.34
CA VAL A 222 -0.64 -2.48 20.92
C VAL A 222 0.67 -2.28 20.15
N LEU A 223 1.42 -1.22 20.46
CA LEU A 223 2.70 -0.94 19.79
C LEU A 223 3.74 -2.04 20.07
N ILE A 224 3.81 -2.54 21.30
CA ILE A 224 4.70 -3.65 21.68
C ILE A 224 4.27 -4.96 21.00
N LEU A 225 2.96 -5.21 20.83
CA LEU A 225 2.47 -6.41 20.15
C LEU A 225 2.75 -6.40 18.64
N TRP A 226 2.98 -5.23 18.04
CA TRP A 226 3.26 -5.07 16.61
C TRP A 226 4.77 -4.96 16.28
N MET A 227 5.62 -4.81 17.27
CA MET A 227 7.09 -4.83 17.14
C MET A 227 7.65 -6.24 17.28
#